data_15782694805ecf340b3f572b6d753b64
#
_entry.id   15782694805ecf340b3f572b6d753b64
#
_cell.length_a   1.000
_cell.length_b   1.000
_cell.length_c   1.000
_cell.angle_alpha   90.00
_cell.angle_beta   90.00
_cell.angle_gamma   90.00
#
_symmetry.space_group_name_H-M   'P 1'
#
loop_
_entity.id
_entity.type
_entity.pdbx_description
1 polymer ?
#
loop_
_entity_poly.entity_id
_entity_poly.type
_entity_poly.pdbx_seq_one_letter_code
_entity_poly.pdbx_strand_id
1 'polypeptide(L)'
;MTTPCRITVRIAVDDFDVGAEMRALYDRCGGAVGAVASFTGLVRDRAGDETVSALHLEHYPGMTERSIEKIVEEASERWPLLDVVVVHRVGSLGAREQIVYVQVASG
;
A
#
# COMPACT_ATOMS: atom_id res chain seq x y z
N MET A 1 -22.91 16.48 0.30
CA MET A 1 -22.66 15.12 0.80
C MET A 1 -21.30 14.67 0.33
N THR A 2 -20.43 14.28 1.25
CA THR A 2 -19.09 13.82 0.91
C THR A 2 -19.12 12.33 0.57
N THR A 3 -18.44 11.94 -0.51
CA THR A 3 -18.24 10.55 -0.86
C THR A 3 -17.28 9.92 0.15
N PRO A 4 -17.62 8.78 0.78
CA PRO A 4 -16.70 8.12 1.69
C PRO A 4 -15.43 7.68 0.97
N CYS A 5 -14.31 7.75 1.67
CA CYS A 5 -13.05 7.23 1.14
C CYS A 5 -13.15 5.70 1.03
N ARG A 6 -12.80 5.16 -0.12
CA ARG A 6 -12.69 3.72 -0.29
C ARG A 6 -11.32 3.29 0.22
N ILE A 7 -11.31 2.39 1.17
CA ILE A 7 -10.08 1.91 1.81
C ILE A 7 -9.93 0.43 1.50
N THR A 8 -8.80 0.06 0.91
CA THR A 8 -8.45 -1.32 0.63
C THR A 8 -7.10 -1.62 1.28
N VAL A 9 -7.08 -2.60 2.15
CA VAL A 9 -5.84 -3.09 2.77
C VAL A 9 -5.71 -4.57 2.46
N ARG A 10 -4.61 -4.95 1.81
CA ARG A 10 -4.32 -6.34 1.48
C ARG A 10 -2.99 -6.75 2.07
N ILE A 11 -2.96 -7.92 2.68
CA ILE A 11 -1.75 -8.57 3.14
C ILE A 11 -1.50 -9.75 2.20
N ALA A 12 -0.34 -9.81 1.60
CA ALA A 12 -0.04 -10.80 0.56
C ALA A 12 1.34 -11.42 0.72
N VAL A 13 1.42 -12.71 0.40
CA VAL A 13 2.71 -13.39 0.28
C VAL A 13 3.29 -13.13 -1.11
N ASP A 14 2.43 -13.16 -2.13
CA ASP A 14 2.84 -12.97 -3.51
C ASP A 14 3.08 -11.50 -3.85
N ASP A 15 3.88 -11.29 -4.89
CA ASP A 15 4.16 -9.96 -5.40
C ASP A 15 2.90 -9.31 -6.00
N PHE A 16 2.97 -8.01 -6.22
CA PHE A 16 1.87 -7.24 -6.79
C PHE A 16 2.37 -6.42 -7.97
N ASP A 17 1.45 -6.07 -8.86
CA ASP A 17 1.73 -5.27 -10.06
C ASP A 17 1.28 -3.83 -9.82
N VAL A 18 2.24 -2.92 -9.64
CA VAL A 18 1.96 -1.50 -9.38
C VAL A 18 1.17 -0.87 -10.52
N GLY A 19 1.50 -1.19 -11.75
CA GLY A 19 0.77 -0.67 -12.91
C GLY A 19 -0.69 -1.12 -12.93
N ALA A 20 -0.94 -2.38 -12.60
CA ALA A 20 -2.30 -2.91 -12.53
C ALA A 20 -3.11 -2.24 -11.40
N GLU A 21 -2.49 -2.01 -10.25
CA GLU A 21 -3.13 -1.30 -9.14
C GLU A 21 -3.52 0.12 -9.53
N MET A 22 -2.64 0.81 -10.23
CA MET A 22 -2.89 2.19 -10.69
C MET A 22 -4.02 2.24 -11.73
N ARG A 23 -4.01 1.33 -12.70
CA ARG A 23 -5.08 1.25 -13.72
C ARG A 23 -6.43 0.95 -13.08
N ALA A 24 -6.46 0.04 -12.10
CA ALA A 24 -7.68 -0.29 -11.39
C ALA A 24 -8.24 0.92 -10.64
N LEU A 25 -7.38 1.75 -10.05
CA LEU A 25 -7.79 2.97 -9.38
C LEU A 25 -8.42 3.96 -10.37
N TYR A 26 -7.80 4.18 -11.51
CA TYR A 26 -8.33 5.09 -12.54
C TYR A 26 -9.70 4.63 -13.03
N ASP A 27 -9.85 3.33 -13.27
CA ASP A 27 -11.13 2.77 -13.71
C ASP A 27 -12.22 2.91 -12.64
N ARG A 28 -11.85 2.73 -11.38
CA ARG A 28 -12.76 2.75 -10.24
C ARG A 28 -13.24 4.15 -9.90
N CYS A 29 -12.33 5.11 -9.91
CA CYS A 29 -12.61 6.48 -9.45
C CYS A 29 -13.09 7.42 -10.56
N GLY A 30 -12.77 7.12 -11.81
CA GLY A 30 -13.20 7.92 -12.94
C GLY A 30 -12.73 9.37 -12.86
N GLY A 31 -13.59 10.29 -13.28
CA GLY A 31 -13.25 11.70 -13.39
C GLY A 31 -13.19 12.49 -12.11
N ALA A 32 -13.48 11.87 -10.97
CA ALA A 32 -13.43 12.55 -9.68
C ALA A 32 -12.01 12.79 -9.16
N VAL A 33 -11.04 12.03 -9.65
CA VAL A 33 -9.65 12.09 -9.20
C VAL A 33 -8.91 13.24 -9.86
N GLY A 34 -8.34 14.12 -9.04
CA GLY A 34 -7.48 15.20 -9.50
C GLY A 34 -6.00 14.91 -9.28
N ALA A 35 -5.67 14.08 -8.30
CA ALA A 35 -4.27 13.75 -7.99
C ALA A 35 -4.15 12.36 -7.40
N VAL A 36 -3.05 11.68 -7.73
CA VAL A 36 -2.69 10.39 -7.17
C VAL A 36 -1.24 10.45 -6.73
N ALA A 37 -0.99 10.00 -5.50
CA ALA A 37 0.35 9.81 -4.99
C ALA A 37 0.56 8.32 -4.70
N SER A 38 1.75 7.81 -4.95
CA SER A 38 2.07 6.42 -4.68
C SER A 38 3.46 6.28 -4.07
N PHE A 39 3.62 5.20 -3.34
CA PHE A 39 4.87 4.85 -2.67
C PHE A 39 5.07 3.35 -2.78
N THR A 40 6.29 2.94 -3.14
CA THR A 40 6.67 1.53 -3.19
C THR A 40 7.92 1.33 -2.33
N GLY A 41 7.83 0.43 -1.36
CA GLY A 41 8.97 0.05 -0.54
C GLY A 41 9.59 -1.24 -1.06
N LEU A 42 10.91 -1.32 -1.05
CA LEU A 42 11.67 -2.45 -1.54
C LEU A 42 12.61 -2.98 -0.47
N VAL A 43 12.92 -4.27 -0.55
CA VAL A 43 13.98 -4.85 0.29
C VAL A 43 15.32 -4.34 -0.23
N ARG A 44 16.03 -3.60 0.60
CA ARG A 44 17.35 -3.10 0.24
C ARG A 44 18.35 -4.26 0.19
N ASP A 45 19.27 -4.22 -0.74
CA ASP A 45 20.35 -5.21 -0.80
C ASP A 45 21.55 -4.83 0.06
N ARG A 46 21.50 -3.65 0.71
CA ARG A 46 22.55 -3.14 1.60
C ARG A 46 21.95 -2.47 2.82
N ALA A 47 22.58 -2.71 3.97
CA ALA A 47 22.27 -2.02 5.22
C ALA A 47 23.62 -1.52 5.78
N GLY A 48 23.96 -0.26 5.52
CA GLY A 48 25.28 0.28 5.81
C GLY A 48 26.31 -0.39 4.92
N ASP A 49 27.33 -1.02 5.52
CA ASP A 49 28.38 -1.75 4.80
C ASP A 49 28.03 -3.23 4.58
N GLU A 50 26.91 -3.70 5.10
CA GLU A 50 26.50 -5.09 5.01
C GLU A 50 25.58 -5.33 3.83
N THR A 51 25.71 -6.51 3.21
CA THR A 51 24.82 -6.96 2.14
C THR A 51 23.65 -7.73 2.77
N VAL A 52 22.44 -7.35 2.39
CA VAL A 52 21.20 -8.04 2.82
C VAL A 52 20.71 -8.90 1.66
N SER A 53 20.52 -10.20 1.89
CA SER A 53 20.05 -11.13 0.87
C SER A 53 18.56 -11.45 1.00
N ALA A 54 18.02 -11.33 2.20
CA ALA A 54 16.61 -11.65 2.46
C ALA A 54 16.11 -10.94 3.71
N LEU A 55 14.79 -10.74 3.74
CA LEU A 55 14.08 -10.19 4.89
C LEU A 55 12.86 -11.08 5.15
N HIS A 56 12.60 -11.39 6.42
CA HIS A 56 11.40 -12.11 6.79
C HIS A 56 10.45 -11.22 7.57
N LEU A 57 9.22 -11.09 7.08
CA LEU A 57 8.18 -10.27 7.69
C LEU A 57 7.07 -11.17 8.22
N GLU A 58 6.77 -11.04 9.50
CA GLU A 58 5.71 -11.81 10.13
C GLU A 58 4.35 -11.16 9.90
N HIS A 59 3.34 -12.01 9.79
CA HIS A 59 1.97 -11.60 9.64
C HIS A 59 1.15 -12.08 10.84
N TYR A 60 0.45 -11.15 11.44
CA TYR A 60 -0.50 -11.43 12.53
C TYR A 60 -1.92 -11.24 11.99
N PRO A 61 -2.58 -12.31 11.52
CA PRO A 61 -3.87 -12.21 10.82
C PRO A 61 -4.91 -11.42 11.60
N GLY A 62 -5.55 -10.48 10.93
CA GLY A 62 -6.55 -9.60 11.51
C GLY A 62 -5.97 -8.39 12.23
N MET A 63 -4.86 -8.54 12.94
CA MET A 63 -4.24 -7.41 13.67
C MET A 63 -3.49 -6.48 12.73
N THR A 64 -2.72 -7.04 11.81
CA THR A 64 -1.95 -6.24 10.86
C THR A 64 -2.87 -5.39 9.99
N GLU A 65 -3.91 -6.01 9.44
CA GLU A 65 -4.88 -5.31 8.60
C GLU A 65 -5.58 -4.20 9.38
N ARG A 66 -6.04 -4.48 10.59
CA ARG A 66 -6.74 -3.48 11.42
C ARG A 66 -5.86 -2.30 11.81
N SER A 67 -4.60 -2.55 12.10
CA SER A 67 -3.65 -1.49 12.43
C SER A 67 -3.46 -0.54 11.26
N ILE A 68 -3.32 -1.09 10.05
CA ILE A 68 -3.16 -0.30 8.84
C ILE A 68 -4.45 0.44 8.52
N GLU A 69 -5.59 -0.24 8.58
CA GLU A 69 -6.90 0.37 8.31
C GLU A 69 -7.18 1.56 9.23
N LYS A 70 -6.81 1.44 10.50
CA LYS A 70 -6.97 2.52 11.47
C LYS A 70 -6.17 3.76 11.08
N ILE A 71 -4.93 3.57 10.64
CA ILE A 71 -4.08 4.67 10.18
C ILE A 71 -4.69 5.35 8.96
N VAL A 72 -5.18 4.57 8.02
CA VAL A 72 -5.80 5.09 6.80
C VAL A 72 -7.11 5.82 7.11
N GLU A 73 -7.93 5.27 8.00
CA GLU A 73 -9.16 5.92 8.44
C GLU A 73 -8.87 7.29 9.07
N GLU A 74 -7.87 7.37 9.92
CA GLU A 74 -7.45 8.63 10.54
C GLU A 74 -7.00 9.64 9.49
N ALA A 75 -6.26 9.20 8.47
CA ALA A 75 -5.85 10.07 7.36
C ALA A 75 -7.06 10.56 6.57
N SER A 76 -8.04 9.69 6.31
CA SER A 76 -9.24 10.05 5.55
C SER A 76 -10.15 11.03 6.31
N GLU A 77 -10.04 11.08 7.63
CA GLU A 77 -10.74 12.06 8.46
C GLU A 77 -10.07 13.45 8.39
N ARG A 78 -8.75 13.47 8.17
CA ARG A 78 -7.98 14.73 8.12
C ARG A 78 -7.98 15.36 6.73
N TRP A 79 -8.00 14.56 5.68
CA TRP A 79 -7.92 15.02 4.30
C TRP A 79 -9.03 14.38 3.47
N PRO A 80 -9.56 15.10 2.47
CA PRO A 80 -10.64 14.58 1.62
C PRO A 80 -10.12 13.58 0.59
N LEU A 81 -9.78 12.39 1.04
CA LEU A 81 -9.29 11.31 0.20
C LEU A 81 -10.45 10.57 -0.46
N LEU A 82 -10.26 10.12 -1.69
CA LEU A 82 -11.26 9.37 -2.45
C LEU A 82 -11.02 7.86 -2.39
N ASP A 83 -9.77 7.45 -2.46
CA ASP A 83 -9.42 6.03 -2.55
C ASP A 83 -8.02 5.83 -1.99
N VAL A 84 -7.85 4.83 -1.14
CA VAL A 84 -6.54 4.45 -0.61
C VAL A 84 -6.39 2.94 -0.74
N VAL A 85 -5.30 2.51 -1.33
CA VAL A 85 -4.93 1.10 -1.40
C VAL A 85 -3.59 0.91 -0.70
N VAL A 86 -3.53 -0.05 0.21
CA VAL A 86 -2.30 -0.48 0.84
C VAL A 86 -2.15 -1.97 0.61
N VAL A 87 -1.04 -2.37 0.01
CA VAL A 87 -0.67 -3.78 -0.14
C VAL A 87 0.62 -4.00 0.62
N HIS A 88 0.61 -4.88 1.61
CA HIS A 88 1.78 -5.19 2.42
C HIS A 88 2.11 -6.66 2.27
N ARG A 89 3.33 -6.95 1.81
CA ARG A 89 3.79 -8.32 1.69
C ARG A 89 4.34 -8.81 3.01
N VAL A 90 4.25 -10.12 3.20
CA VAL A 90 4.74 -10.82 4.38
C VAL A 90 5.45 -12.09 3.94
N GLY A 91 6.13 -12.75 4.87
CA GLY A 91 6.92 -13.93 4.59
C GLY A 91 8.35 -13.58 4.23
N SER A 92 9.01 -14.48 3.51
CA SER A 92 10.41 -14.32 3.14
C SER A 92 10.53 -13.59 1.81
N LEU A 93 11.21 -12.46 1.81
CA LEU A 93 11.41 -11.61 0.64
C LEU A 93 12.90 -11.48 0.36
N GLY A 94 13.29 -11.63 -0.91
CA GLY A 94 14.66 -11.45 -1.34
C GLY A 94 15.01 -9.99 -1.58
N ALA A 95 16.30 -9.72 -1.73
CA ALA A 95 16.81 -8.39 -2.04
C ALA A 95 16.13 -7.83 -3.30
N ARG A 96 15.78 -6.56 -3.27
CA ARG A 96 15.11 -5.80 -4.34
C ARG A 96 13.66 -6.17 -4.60
N GLU A 97 13.10 -7.15 -3.88
CA GLU A 97 11.67 -7.44 -4.00
C GLU A 97 10.83 -6.32 -3.39
N GLN A 98 9.64 -6.14 -3.92
CA GLN A 98 8.67 -5.18 -3.37
C GLN A 98 8.16 -5.67 -2.03
N ILE A 99 8.06 -4.77 -1.04
CA ILE A 99 7.52 -5.07 0.29
C ILE A 99 6.12 -4.51 0.45
N VAL A 100 5.96 -3.25 0.10
CA VAL A 100 4.74 -2.51 0.40
C VAL A 100 4.44 -1.53 -0.73
N TYR A 101 3.15 -1.35 -0.98
CA TYR A 101 2.65 -0.38 -1.94
C TYR A 101 1.52 0.42 -1.31
N VAL A 102 1.59 1.73 -1.47
CA VAL A 102 0.52 2.63 -1.03
C VAL A 102 0.17 3.53 -2.20
N GLN A 103 -1.11 3.65 -2.52
CA GLN A 103 -1.58 4.67 -3.47
C GLN A 103 -2.76 5.40 -2.86
N VAL A 104 -2.78 6.71 -3.07
CA VAL A 104 -3.78 7.61 -2.49
C VAL A 104 -4.31 8.52 -3.58
N ALA A 105 -5.63 8.58 -3.72
CA ALA A 105 -6.30 9.45 -4.68
C ALA A 105 -7.08 10.54 -3.95
N SER A 106 -7.03 11.75 -4.51
CA SER A 106 -7.81 12.89 -4.03
C SER A 106 -8.43 13.65 -5.19
N GLY A 107 -9.36 14.53 -4.88
CA GLY A 107 -9.97 15.40 -5.86
C GLY A 107 -9.05 16.51 -6.38
#